data_0d5051c589363e212981db2bdcbed23b
#
_entry.id   0d5051c589363e212981db2bdcbed23b
#
_cell.length_a   1.000
_cell.length_b   1.000
_cell.length_c   1.000
_cell.angle_alpha   90.00
_cell.angle_beta   90.00
_cell.angle_gamma   90.00
#
_symmetry.space_group_name_H-M   'P 1'
#
loop_
_entity.id
_entity.type
_entity.pdbx_description
1 polymer ?
#
loop_
_entity_poly.entity_id
_entity_poly.type
_entity_poly.pdbx_seq_one_letter_code
_entity_poly.pdbx_strand_id
1 'polypeptide(L)'
;MLDLHSGSEYGAARIAAMIAAAVTIVLTVLAAFGSMVPYAQADSFGALTINAVWGRDTASPKSLAGDTYSIVRVATVTTNNDGSVSSYKTVGDFSGLTADWERLTSSEYHDAAKKLATHAAKNKLYQHSGTTNVAGQLTFQNLPLGLYLVSRTDSTKANKAYDCDPFLISIPGSGGTSADLNITVEPKF
;
A
#
# COMPACT_ATOMS: atom_id res chain seq x y z
N MET A 1 -72.75 -22.65 -47.61
CA MET A 1 -71.39 -23.15 -47.52
C MET A 1 -70.52 -21.93 -47.18
N LEU A 2 -70.30 -21.71 -45.93
CA LEU A 2 -69.61 -20.54 -45.41
C LEU A 2 -68.15 -20.97 -45.17
N ASP A 3 -67.27 -20.20 -45.79
CA ASP A 3 -65.81 -20.38 -45.68
C ASP A 3 -65.26 -19.83 -44.38
N LEU A 4 -64.77 -20.72 -43.54
CA LEU A 4 -64.22 -20.42 -42.20
C LEU A 4 -62.70 -20.64 -42.25
N HIS A 5 -61.97 -19.78 -43.00
CA HIS A 5 -60.52 -19.96 -43.11
C HIS A 5 -59.70 -18.64 -43.11
N SER A 6 -60.14 -17.61 -42.34
CA SER A 6 -59.40 -16.35 -42.36
C SER A 6 -58.97 -15.84 -40.98
N GLY A 7 -59.14 -16.60 -39.89
CA GLY A 7 -58.91 -16.13 -38.54
C GLY A 7 -57.57 -16.51 -37.87
N SER A 8 -56.81 -17.45 -38.47
CA SER A 8 -55.65 -18.06 -37.79
C SER A 8 -54.32 -17.36 -38.08
N GLU A 9 -54.16 -16.70 -39.23
CA GLU A 9 -52.86 -16.15 -39.64
C GLU A 9 -52.52 -14.79 -38.97
N TYR A 10 -53.54 -13.98 -38.61
CA TYR A 10 -53.32 -12.70 -37.96
C TYR A 10 -52.92 -12.82 -36.50
N GLY A 11 -53.27 -13.91 -35.82
CA GLY A 11 -52.87 -14.17 -34.44
C GLY A 11 -51.39 -14.52 -34.30
N ALA A 12 -50.89 -15.37 -35.22
CA ALA A 12 -49.50 -15.82 -35.20
C ALA A 12 -48.51 -14.68 -35.52
N ALA A 13 -48.83 -13.83 -36.49
CA ALA A 13 -48.00 -12.68 -36.85
C ALA A 13 -47.89 -11.63 -35.74
N ARG A 14 -48.97 -11.39 -34.97
CA ARG A 14 -48.93 -10.45 -33.84
C ARG A 14 -48.16 -10.98 -32.64
N ILE A 15 -48.25 -12.28 -32.35
CA ILE A 15 -47.50 -12.92 -31.26
C ILE A 15 -45.99 -12.94 -31.61
N ALA A 16 -45.64 -13.23 -32.86
CA ALA A 16 -44.24 -13.19 -33.28
C ALA A 16 -43.66 -11.77 -33.24
N ALA A 17 -44.41 -10.74 -33.58
CA ALA A 17 -43.97 -9.35 -33.48
C ALA A 17 -43.79 -8.87 -32.03
N MET A 18 -44.66 -9.30 -31.10
CA MET A 18 -44.53 -8.98 -29.69
C MET A 18 -43.34 -9.71 -29.04
N ILE A 19 -43.05 -10.94 -29.39
CA ILE A 19 -41.88 -11.68 -28.88
C ILE A 19 -40.59 -11.07 -29.43
N ALA A 20 -40.54 -10.66 -30.70
CA ALA A 20 -39.39 -10.00 -31.28
C ALA A 20 -39.10 -8.64 -30.61
N ALA A 21 -40.12 -7.84 -30.31
CA ALA A 21 -39.98 -6.57 -29.60
C ALA A 21 -39.50 -6.76 -28.14
N ALA A 22 -40.02 -7.77 -27.44
CA ALA A 22 -39.61 -8.06 -26.06
C ALA A 22 -38.16 -8.56 -25.98
N VAL A 23 -37.71 -9.38 -26.93
CA VAL A 23 -36.33 -9.88 -27.01
C VAL A 23 -35.36 -8.74 -27.35
N THR A 24 -35.76 -7.81 -28.23
CA THR A 24 -34.92 -6.66 -28.59
C THR A 24 -34.75 -5.70 -27.40
N ILE A 25 -35.78 -5.46 -26.58
CA ILE A 25 -35.70 -4.62 -25.36
C ILE A 25 -34.81 -5.29 -24.30
N VAL A 26 -34.90 -6.60 -24.10
CA VAL A 26 -34.05 -7.31 -23.14
C VAL A 26 -32.59 -7.29 -23.58
N LEU A 27 -32.30 -7.44 -24.88
CA LEU A 27 -30.92 -7.35 -25.39
C LEU A 27 -30.33 -5.93 -25.27
N THR A 28 -31.12 -4.89 -25.48
CA THR A 28 -30.64 -3.50 -25.32
C THR A 28 -30.46 -3.10 -23.86
N VAL A 29 -31.26 -3.63 -22.94
CA VAL A 29 -31.07 -3.39 -21.48
C VAL A 29 -29.84 -4.15 -20.96
N LEU A 30 -29.54 -5.37 -21.43
CA LEU A 30 -28.31 -6.07 -21.10
C LEU A 30 -27.04 -5.38 -21.64
N ALA A 31 -27.13 -4.71 -22.80
CA ALA A 31 -26.00 -3.93 -23.34
C ALA A 31 -25.77 -2.62 -22.58
N ALA A 32 -26.78 -2.05 -21.91
CA ALA A 32 -26.64 -0.86 -21.09
C ALA A 32 -26.08 -1.16 -19.67
N PHE A 33 -26.13 -2.41 -19.19
CA PHE A 33 -25.39 -2.90 -18.02
C PHE A 33 -24.01 -3.43 -18.41
N GLY A 34 -23.52 -3.04 -19.59
CA GLY A 34 -22.16 -3.32 -20.06
C GLY A 34 -21.16 -2.87 -19.04
N SER A 35 -20.70 -3.85 -18.26
CA SER A 35 -19.41 -3.91 -17.60
C SER A 35 -18.94 -2.60 -16.91
N MET A 36 -19.59 -2.19 -15.86
CA MET A 36 -18.86 -1.68 -14.70
C MET A 36 -18.16 -2.91 -14.06
N VAL A 37 -17.18 -3.49 -14.76
CA VAL A 37 -16.14 -4.27 -14.09
C VAL A 37 -15.48 -3.24 -13.18
N PRO A 38 -15.56 -3.36 -11.84
CA PRO A 38 -14.68 -2.56 -11.02
C PRO A 38 -13.28 -2.89 -11.53
N TYR A 39 -12.58 -1.89 -12.08
CA TYR A 39 -11.15 -2.02 -12.27
C TYR A 39 -10.62 -2.34 -10.88
N ALA A 40 -10.32 -3.60 -10.62
CA ALA A 40 -9.54 -3.97 -9.47
C ALA A 40 -8.25 -3.18 -9.65
N GLN A 41 -8.11 -2.11 -8.88
CA GLN A 41 -6.87 -1.37 -8.80
C GLN A 41 -5.86 -2.42 -8.36
N ALA A 42 -4.93 -2.78 -9.24
CA ALA A 42 -3.91 -3.76 -8.92
C ALA A 42 -3.23 -3.26 -7.64
N ASP A 43 -3.25 -4.08 -6.58
CA ASP A 43 -2.56 -3.73 -5.35
C ASP A 43 -1.11 -3.45 -5.71
N SER A 44 -0.71 -2.20 -5.64
CA SER A 44 0.66 -1.81 -5.90
C SER A 44 1.48 -2.15 -4.67
N PHE A 45 2.60 -2.82 -4.89
CA PHE A 45 3.55 -3.19 -3.84
C PHE A 45 4.87 -2.50 -4.11
N GLY A 46 5.60 -2.21 -3.03
CA GLY A 46 6.94 -1.67 -3.09
C GLY A 46 7.94 -2.49 -2.30
N ALA A 47 9.16 -1.97 -2.19
CA ALA A 47 10.22 -2.54 -1.40
C ALA A 47 10.91 -1.46 -0.57
N LEU A 48 11.42 -1.85 0.60
CA LEU A 48 12.21 -1.02 1.49
C LEU A 48 13.56 -1.69 1.73
N THR A 49 14.64 -1.04 1.29
CA THR A 49 16.01 -1.45 1.58
C THR A 49 16.59 -0.56 2.66
N ILE A 50 17.06 -1.17 3.74
CA ILE A 50 17.79 -0.52 4.82
C ILE A 50 19.28 -0.73 4.54
N ASN A 51 20.05 0.36 4.53
CA ASN A 51 21.50 0.35 4.35
C ASN A 51 22.17 0.90 5.62
N ALA A 52 22.41 0.01 6.58
CA ALA A 52 22.90 0.33 7.91
C ALA A 52 24.45 0.41 7.93
N VAL A 53 24.97 1.61 7.72
CA VAL A 53 26.40 1.90 7.71
C VAL A 53 26.70 3.09 8.62
N TRP A 54 27.43 2.87 9.70
CA TRP A 54 27.92 3.94 10.58
C TRP A 54 29.12 4.65 9.97
N GLY A 55 29.22 5.97 10.20
CA GLY A 55 30.35 6.76 9.74
C GLY A 55 30.51 6.80 8.24
N ARG A 56 29.43 6.78 7.48
CA ARG A 56 29.38 6.74 6.01
C ARG A 56 30.27 7.80 5.35
N ASP A 57 30.29 9.01 5.91
CA ASP A 57 31.04 10.16 5.41
C ASP A 57 32.46 10.24 6.01
N THR A 58 32.91 9.18 6.69
CA THR A 58 34.24 9.10 7.29
C THR A 58 35.21 8.28 6.42
N ALA A 59 36.50 8.36 6.75
CA ALA A 59 37.53 7.54 6.08
C ALA A 59 37.38 6.02 6.34
N SER A 60 36.57 5.62 7.32
CA SER A 60 36.42 4.21 7.73
C SER A 60 34.95 3.90 8.03
N PRO A 61 34.08 3.84 7.00
CA PRO A 61 32.69 3.46 7.20
C PRO A 61 32.60 2.01 7.69
N LYS A 62 31.64 1.76 8.61
CA LYS A 62 31.42 0.43 9.18
C LYS A 62 30.02 -0.06 8.86
N SER A 63 29.92 -1.17 8.13
CA SER A 63 28.69 -1.90 7.90
C SER A 63 28.20 -2.54 9.22
N LEU A 64 26.96 -2.29 9.60
CA LEU A 64 26.38 -2.85 10.82
C LEU A 64 25.65 -4.16 10.48
N ALA A 65 26.46 -5.20 10.23
CA ALA A 65 25.99 -6.53 9.93
C ALA A 65 25.40 -7.23 11.15
N GLY A 66 24.32 -8.01 10.96
CA GLY A 66 23.70 -8.81 12.00
C GLY A 66 22.71 -8.07 12.89
N ASP A 67 22.43 -6.79 12.59
CA ASP A 67 21.42 -6.03 13.32
C ASP A 67 20.02 -6.36 12.79
N THR A 68 19.05 -6.45 13.69
CA THR A 68 17.67 -6.76 13.34
C THR A 68 16.84 -5.50 13.25
N TYR A 69 16.17 -5.33 12.12
CA TYR A 69 15.16 -4.30 11.91
C TYR A 69 13.78 -4.93 11.80
N SER A 70 12.80 -4.26 12.38
CA SER A 70 11.39 -4.65 12.32
C SER A 70 10.57 -3.49 11.78
N ILE A 71 9.56 -3.81 10.96
CA ILE A 71 8.68 -2.82 10.35
C ILE A 71 7.21 -3.15 10.59
N VAL A 72 6.39 -2.10 10.63
CA VAL A 72 4.93 -2.20 10.67
C VAL A 72 4.31 -1.03 9.91
N ARG A 73 3.25 -1.29 9.14
CA ARG A 73 2.49 -0.25 8.48
C ARG A 73 1.59 0.47 9.48
N VAL A 74 1.83 1.77 9.68
CA VAL A 74 1.07 2.62 10.62
C VAL A 74 -0.07 3.39 9.95
N ALA A 75 0.03 3.61 8.64
CA ALA A 75 -1.06 4.19 7.86
C ALA A 75 -1.11 3.60 6.44
N THR A 76 -2.29 3.51 5.86
CA THR A 76 -2.49 3.31 4.42
C THR A 76 -2.32 4.64 3.70
N VAL A 77 -2.03 4.60 2.40
CA VAL A 77 -1.96 5.79 1.55
C VAL A 77 -3.03 5.75 0.46
N THR A 78 -3.50 6.93 0.07
CA THR A 78 -4.20 7.16 -1.19
C THR A 78 -3.22 7.86 -2.13
N THR A 79 -3.17 7.46 -3.39
CA THR A 79 -2.28 8.06 -4.39
C THR A 79 -3.08 8.84 -5.43
N ASN A 80 -2.45 9.87 -5.98
CA ASN A 80 -2.91 10.59 -7.16
C ASN A 80 -2.69 9.75 -8.43
N ASN A 81 -3.16 10.24 -9.58
CA ASN A 81 -3.00 9.56 -10.88
C ASN A 81 -1.51 9.44 -11.32
N ASP A 82 -0.63 10.30 -10.83
CA ASP A 82 0.81 10.25 -11.06
C ASP A 82 1.54 9.31 -10.08
N GLY A 83 0.80 8.66 -9.18
CA GLY A 83 1.31 7.76 -8.15
C GLY A 83 1.85 8.46 -6.90
N SER A 84 1.90 9.79 -6.85
CA SER A 84 2.28 10.52 -5.63
C SER A 84 1.28 10.31 -4.51
N VAL A 85 1.73 10.42 -3.26
CA VAL A 85 0.85 10.30 -2.09
C VAL A 85 -0.09 11.51 -2.01
N SER A 86 -1.38 11.25 -1.92
CA SER A 86 -2.43 12.26 -1.75
C SER A 86 -2.84 12.41 -0.29
N SER A 87 -2.96 11.29 0.45
CA SER A 87 -3.34 11.31 1.86
C SER A 87 -2.94 10.04 2.58
N TYR A 88 -2.91 10.12 3.92
CA TYR A 88 -2.68 8.99 4.81
C TYR A 88 -3.91 8.70 5.67
N LYS A 89 -4.17 7.42 5.93
CA LYS A 89 -5.19 6.98 6.88
C LYS A 89 -4.56 6.02 7.87
N THR A 90 -4.43 6.43 9.14
CA THR A 90 -3.87 5.61 10.22
C THR A 90 -4.62 4.28 10.35
N VAL A 91 -3.90 3.17 10.46
CA VAL A 91 -4.51 1.84 10.67
C VAL A 91 -4.99 1.66 12.11
N GLY A 92 -5.98 0.76 12.32
CA GLY A 92 -6.72 0.62 13.57
C GLY A 92 -5.87 0.46 14.84
N ASP A 93 -4.81 -0.34 14.77
CA ASP A 93 -3.91 -0.59 15.93
C ASP A 93 -3.16 0.67 16.40
N PHE A 94 -3.07 1.70 15.55
CA PHE A 94 -2.42 2.98 15.82
C PHE A 94 -3.42 4.15 15.90
N SER A 95 -4.72 3.90 15.88
CA SER A 95 -5.76 4.96 15.82
C SER A 95 -5.68 5.97 16.96
N GLY A 96 -5.24 5.56 18.15
CA GLY A 96 -5.00 6.45 19.29
C GLY A 96 -3.73 7.32 19.18
N LEU A 97 -2.92 7.09 18.15
CA LEU A 97 -1.66 7.81 17.88
C LEU A 97 -1.70 8.50 16.51
N THR A 98 -2.90 8.76 15.99
CA THR A 98 -3.12 9.44 14.72
C THR A 98 -2.51 10.85 14.75
N ALA A 99 -1.87 11.24 13.65
CA ALA A 99 -1.34 12.56 13.39
C ALA A 99 -1.76 13.04 11.99
N ASP A 100 -1.66 14.33 11.75
CA ASP A 100 -1.76 14.91 10.40
C ASP A 100 -0.43 14.67 9.67
N TRP A 101 -0.28 13.45 9.12
CA TRP A 101 0.96 12.95 8.54
C TRP A 101 1.50 13.85 7.41
N GLU A 102 0.63 14.60 6.71
CA GLU A 102 1.03 15.48 5.62
C GLU A 102 1.67 16.79 6.11
N ARG A 103 1.46 17.15 7.37
CA ARG A 103 1.83 18.45 7.92
C ARG A 103 2.89 18.44 9.00
N LEU A 104 3.33 17.24 9.41
CA LEU A 104 4.35 17.11 10.44
C LEU A 104 5.68 17.70 9.97
N THR A 105 6.33 18.45 10.86
CA THR A 105 7.73 18.84 10.74
C THR A 105 8.64 17.62 10.93
N SER A 106 9.91 17.71 10.54
CA SER A 106 10.88 16.64 10.76
C SER A 106 11.03 16.23 12.22
N SER A 107 10.94 17.18 13.16
CA SER A 107 10.99 16.91 14.61
C SER A 107 9.74 16.14 15.05
N GLU A 108 8.56 16.54 14.59
CA GLU A 108 7.30 15.88 14.93
C GLU A 108 7.23 14.45 14.36
N TYR A 109 7.77 14.23 13.15
CA TYR A 109 7.95 12.88 12.59
C TYR A 109 8.82 12.00 13.47
N HIS A 110 9.92 12.55 13.98
CA HIS A 110 10.83 11.83 14.87
C HIS A 110 10.15 11.47 16.20
N ASP A 111 9.46 12.42 16.84
CA ASP A 111 8.73 12.19 18.09
C ASP A 111 7.58 11.20 17.89
N ALA A 112 6.88 11.28 16.77
CA ALA A 112 5.83 10.31 16.40
C ALA A 112 6.43 8.91 16.25
N ALA A 113 7.55 8.77 15.55
CA ALA A 113 8.23 7.48 15.36
C ALA A 113 8.60 6.83 16.71
N LYS A 114 9.11 7.59 17.69
CA LYS A 114 9.42 7.09 19.03
C LYS A 114 8.18 6.60 19.79
N LYS A 115 7.08 7.36 19.74
CA LYS A 115 5.81 6.98 20.36
C LYS A 115 5.24 5.72 19.73
N LEU A 116 5.24 5.65 18.40
CA LEU A 116 4.76 4.50 17.62
C LEU A 116 5.62 3.25 17.89
N ALA A 117 6.95 3.39 17.98
CA ALA A 117 7.85 2.28 18.28
C ALA A 117 7.60 1.69 19.67
N THR A 118 7.41 2.56 20.67
CA THR A 118 7.05 2.15 22.04
C THR A 118 5.72 1.39 22.04
N HIS A 119 4.71 1.90 21.32
CA HIS A 119 3.41 1.25 21.20
C HIS A 119 3.50 -0.08 20.46
N ALA A 120 4.21 -0.13 19.33
CA ALA A 120 4.38 -1.33 18.50
C ALA A 120 5.11 -2.44 19.28
N ALA A 121 6.18 -2.11 20.00
CA ALA A 121 6.92 -3.06 20.82
C ALA A 121 6.06 -3.63 21.96
N LYS A 122 5.36 -2.75 22.70
CA LYS A 122 4.50 -3.14 23.82
C LYS A 122 3.37 -4.09 23.38
N ASN A 123 2.78 -3.85 22.22
CA ASN A 123 1.61 -4.58 21.71
C ASN A 123 1.98 -5.65 20.67
N LYS A 124 3.27 -5.87 20.40
CA LYS A 124 3.79 -6.87 19.43
C LYS A 124 3.23 -6.69 18.02
N LEU A 125 3.18 -5.44 17.53
CA LEU A 125 2.53 -5.07 16.27
C LEU A 125 3.46 -5.16 15.05
N TYR A 126 4.76 -5.40 15.21
CA TYR A 126 5.68 -5.53 14.07
C TYR A 126 5.25 -6.69 13.16
N GLN A 127 5.14 -6.39 11.87
CA GLN A 127 4.62 -7.31 10.85
C GLN A 127 5.74 -8.08 10.14
N HIS A 128 6.88 -7.44 9.94
CA HIS A 128 8.05 -8.03 9.31
C HIS A 128 9.29 -7.72 10.13
N SER A 129 10.20 -8.67 10.14
CA SER A 129 11.49 -8.54 10.81
C SER A 129 12.57 -9.23 9.97
N GLY A 130 13.77 -8.68 9.97
CA GLY A 130 14.90 -9.26 9.25
C GLY A 130 16.21 -8.75 9.78
N THR A 131 17.30 -9.41 9.37
CA THR A 131 18.65 -9.14 9.84
C THR A 131 19.52 -8.63 8.70
N THR A 132 20.33 -7.60 8.93
CA THR A 132 21.26 -7.05 7.96
C THR A 132 22.36 -8.05 7.58
N ASN A 133 22.69 -8.12 6.30
CA ASN A 133 23.76 -8.94 5.77
C ASN A 133 25.15 -8.35 6.08
N VAL A 134 26.21 -8.98 5.56
CA VAL A 134 27.61 -8.55 5.78
C VAL A 134 27.90 -7.13 5.27
N ALA A 135 27.13 -6.63 4.32
CA ALA A 135 27.23 -5.26 3.82
C ALA A 135 26.38 -4.26 4.64
N GLY A 136 25.70 -4.70 5.71
CA GLY A 136 24.77 -3.88 6.50
C GLY A 136 23.42 -3.67 5.79
N GLN A 137 23.06 -4.48 4.80
CA GLN A 137 21.84 -4.32 4.02
C GLN A 137 20.76 -5.34 4.41
N LEU A 138 19.51 -4.86 4.40
CA LEU A 138 18.31 -5.66 4.56
C LEU A 138 17.22 -5.11 3.64
N THR A 139 16.53 -5.99 2.89
CA THR A 139 15.41 -5.57 2.05
C THR A 139 14.13 -6.30 2.44
N PHE A 140 13.07 -5.53 2.66
CA PHE A 140 11.70 -6.01 2.75
C PHE A 140 11.02 -5.82 1.40
N GLN A 141 10.44 -6.88 0.84
CA GLN A 141 9.78 -6.89 -0.47
C GLN A 141 8.27 -7.07 -0.33
N ASN A 142 7.54 -6.78 -1.41
CA ASN A 142 6.09 -6.96 -1.50
C ASN A 142 5.33 -6.24 -0.38
N LEU A 143 5.76 -5.02 -0.06
CA LEU A 143 5.12 -4.19 0.93
C LEU A 143 3.93 -3.44 0.30
N PRO A 144 2.70 -3.61 0.82
CA PRO A 144 1.57 -2.78 0.40
C PRO A 144 1.89 -1.29 0.61
N LEU A 145 1.37 -0.42 -0.26
CA LEU A 145 1.60 1.02 -0.12
C LEU A 145 1.15 1.54 1.25
N GLY A 146 1.94 2.43 1.85
CA GLY A 146 1.65 2.95 3.19
C GLY A 146 2.79 3.72 3.83
N LEU A 147 2.51 4.25 5.03
CA LEU A 147 3.51 4.79 5.93
C LEU A 147 3.98 3.68 6.87
N TYR A 148 5.27 3.46 6.92
CA TYR A 148 5.90 2.40 7.71
C TYR A 148 6.73 2.98 8.84
N LEU A 149 6.53 2.45 10.04
CA LEU A 149 7.48 2.58 11.14
C LEU A 149 8.59 1.56 10.93
N VAL A 150 9.82 2.03 11.03
CA VAL A 150 11.05 1.21 10.98
C VAL A 150 11.75 1.35 12.32
N SER A 151 12.07 0.23 12.96
CA SER A 151 12.80 0.19 14.23
C SER A 151 13.92 -0.83 14.18
N ARG A 152 15.09 -0.44 14.68
CA ARG A 152 16.14 -1.40 14.99
C ARG A 152 15.79 -2.08 16.31
N THR A 153 15.31 -3.32 16.24
CA THR A 153 14.76 -4.03 17.40
C THR A 153 15.79 -4.89 18.12
N ASP A 154 16.91 -5.21 17.48
CA ASP A 154 18.05 -5.87 18.11
C ASP A 154 19.37 -5.49 17.44
N SER A 155 20.47 -5.63 18.15
CA SER A 155 21.82 -5.34 17.64
C SER A 155 22.83 -6.36 18.16
N THR A 156 23.81 -6.67 17.31
CA THR A 156 24.94 -7.50 17.75
C THR A 156 25.75 -6.80 18.85
N LYS A 157 26.50 -7.56 19.62
CA LYS A 157 27.40 -7.00 20.65
C LYS A 157 28.38 -5.98 20.04
N ALA A 158 28.87 -6.26 18.81
CA ALA A 158 29.81 -5.40 18.11
C ALA A 158 29.19 -4.08 17.63
N ASN A 159 27.87 -4.01 17.48
CA ASN A 159 27.14 -2.86 16.98
C ASN A 159 26.36 -2.11 18.07
N LYS A 160 26.38 -2.61 19.30
CA LYS A 160 25.57 -2.07 20.42
C LYS A 160 25.88 -0.61 20.79
N ALA A 161 27.07 -0.13 20.45
CA ALA A 161 27.46 1.26 20.71
C ALA A 161 26.91 2.26 19.69
N TYR A 162 26.31 1.79 18.60
CA TYR A 162 25.76 2.63 17.53
C TYR A 162 24.25 2.68 17.69
N ASP A 163 23.73 3.74 18.29
CA ASP A 163 22.29 3.92 18.45
C ASP A 163 21.63 4.35 17.14
N CYS A 164 20.40 3.88 16.94
CA CYS A 164 19.56 4.25 15.82
C CYS A 164 18.14 4.48 16.30
N ASP A 165 17.68 5.70 16.19
CA ASP A 165 16.29 6.03 16.53
C ASP A 165 15.32 5.43 15.50
N PRO A 166 14.10 5.04 15.90
CA PRO A 166 13.07 4.64 14.98
C PRO A 166 12.67 5.80 14.06
N PHE A 167 12.26 5.48 12.85
CA PHE A 167 11.86 6.47 11.85
C PHE A 167 10.66 6.02 11.04
N LEU A 168 10.04 6.97 10.35
CA LEU A 168 8.91 6.73 9.45
C LEU A 168 9.36 6.87 8.00
N ILE A 169 8.84 6.02 7.13
CA ILE A 169 9.08 6.05 5.69
C ILE A 169 7.81 5.74 4.91
N SER A 170 7.56 6.48 3.85
CA SER A 170 6.42 6.26 2.96
C SER A 170 6.80 5.38 1.77
N ILE A 171 5.91 4.47 1.39
CA ILE A 171 5.91 3.77 0.12
C ILE A 171 4.56 4.06 -0.55
N PRO A 172 4.53 4.78 -1.68
CA PRO A 172 5.66 5.34 -2.44
C PRO A 172 6.38 6.45 -1.70
N GLY A 173 7.64 6.67 -2.07
CA GLY A 173 8.45 7.77 -1.56
C GLY A 173 7.93 9.14 -2.04
N SER A 174 8.16 10.17 -1.23
CA SER A 174 7.65 11.53 -1.45
C SER A 174 8.61 12.47 -2.20
N GLY A 175 9.65 11.97 -2.84
CA GLY A 175 10.78 12.79 -3.30
C GLY A 175 10.95 12.97 -4.82
N GLY A 176 10.03 12.55 -5.69
CA GLY A 176 10.23 12.58 -7.13
C GLY A 176 8.99 12.97 -7.94
N THR A 177 9.18 13.18 -9.24
CA THR A 177 8.11 13.45 -10.22
C THR A 177 7.31 12.20 -10.60
N SER A 178 7.71 11.02 -10.11
CA SER A 178 7.00 9.75 -10.20
C SER A 178 7.14 8.99 -8.89
N ALA A 179 6.13 8.17 -8.58
CA ALA A 179 6.12 7.36 -7.36
C ALA A 179 7.29 6.36 -7.36
N ASP A 180 8.22 6.53 -6.43
CA ASP A 180 9.26 5.53 -6.20
C ASP A 180 8.72 4.45 -5.26
N LEU A 181 8.62 3.23 -5.78
CA LEU A 181 8.15 2.06 -5.03
C LEU A 181 9.31 1.28 -4.38
N ASN A 182 10.57 1.56 -4.75
CA ASN A 182 11.75 0.88 -4.24
C ASN A 182 12.60 1.85 -3.42
N ILE A 183 12.23 2.01 -2.17
CA ILE A 183 12.85 2.98 -1.27
C ILE A 183 14.12 2.40 -0.66
N THR A 184 15.20 3.16 -0.71
CA THR A 184 16.42 2.87 0.07
C THR A 184 16.58 3.93 1.14
N VAL A 185 16.78 3.48 2.38
CA VAL A 185 16.99 4.35 3.54
C VAL A 185 18.34 4.09 4.18
N GLU A 186 18.89 5.15 4.70
CA GLU A 186 20.17 5.18 5.40
C GLU A 186 19.93 5.67 6.83
N PRO A 187 19.77 4.73 7.78
CA PRO A 187 19.59 5.12 9.18
C PRO A 187 20.73 6.00 9.67
N LYS A 188 20.39 6.97 10.53
CA LYS A 188 21.37 7.82 11.23
C LYS A 188 21.75 7.17 12.54
N PHE A 189 23.06 7.14 12.83
CA PHE A 189 23.66 6.57 14.02
C PHE A 189 24.44 7.62 14.79
#